data_32c81a5179df8123efa58b30e57cfdd6
#
_entry.id   32c81a5179df8123efa58b30e57cfdd6
#
_cell.length_a   1.000
_cell.length_b   1.000
_cell.length_c   1.000
_cell.angle_alpha   90.00
_cell.angle_beta   90.00
_cell.angle_gamma   90.00
#
_symmetry.space_group_name_H-M   'P 1'
#
loop_
_entity.id
_entity.type
_entity.pdbx_description
1 polymer ?
#
loop_
_entity_poly.entity_id
_entity_poly.type
_entity_poly.pdbx_seq_one_letter_code
_entity_poly.pdbx_strand_id
1 'polypeptide(L)'
;MEQIKSNYFGGANFEARTVKDIIEPAKSISNKVSVRAALDQMQAQATDSSPVIDQCGELLGILSKNKMNRNVGGFGHDPKTEPVEAHIEKGNAYCFEDQTITEAEQMMLNAKLGEVFVVTREKLLVGTINIEAIARRGG
;
A
#
# COMPACT_ATOMS: atom_id res chain seq x y z
N MET A 1 11.68 23.50 -31.15
CA MET A 1 11.63 23.30 -30.83
C MET A 1 11.51 23.02 -30.50
N GLU A 2 11.51 22.92 -30.25
CA GLU A 2 11.53 22.55 -29.83
C GLU A 2 11.41 22.14 -29.28
N GLN A 3 11.42 22.02 -29.22
CA GLN A 3 11.41 21.52 -28.73
C GLN A 3 11.42 20.93 -28.28
N ILE A 4 11.55 20.91 -28.45
CA ILE A 4 11.65 20.26 -28.15
C ILE A 4 11.78 19.75 -27.72
N LYS A 5 11.92 19.73 -27.85
CA LYS A 5 12.05 19.18 -27.51
C LYS A 5 12.14 18.39 -27.15
N SER A 6 12.22 18.24 -27.29
CA SER A 6 12.41 17.52 -27.00
C SER A 6 12.59 16.73 -26.77
N ASN A 7 12.73 16.55 -27.03
CA ASN A 7 12.88 15.96 -26.86
C ASN A 7 13.14 15.33 -26.79
N TYR A 8 13.41 15.12 -27.15
CA TYR A 8 13.53 14.55 -27.15
C TYR A 8 13.77 13.81 -26.95
N PHE A 9 14.20 13.49 -27.05
CA PHE A 9 14.18 12.84 -26.76
C PHE A 9 14.04 12.05 -26.36
N GLY A 10 14.26 11.91 -26.14
CA GLY A 10 13.64 10.66 -25.90
C GLY A 10 13.83 10.14 -24.50
N GLY A 11 15.01 9.89 -24.07
CA GLY A 11 15.31 9.35 -22.74
C GLY A 11 14.82 10.23 -21.62
N ALA A 12 14.83 11.51 -21.83
CA ALA A 12 14.43 12.46 -20.82
C ALA A 12 12.97 12.27 -20.38
N ASN A 13 12.13 11.75 -21.26
CA ASN A 13 10.72 11.58 -20.94
C ASN A 13 10.45 10.50 -19.91
N PHE A 14 11.35 9.56 -19.76
CA PHE A 14 11.15 8.49 -18.79
C PHE A 14 11.19 9.02 -17.37
N GLU A 15 11.95 10.05 -17.14
CA GLU A 15 12.11 10.61 -15.81
C GLU A 15 10.88 11.34 -15.33
N ALA A 16 10.01 11.72 -16.24
CA ALA A 16 8.78 12.41 -15.90
C ALA A 16 7.69 11.44 -15.41
N ARG A 17 7.93 10.15 -15.54
CA ARG A 17 6.91 9.17 -15.12
C ARG A 17 6.81 9.12 -13.61
N THR A 18 5.58 8.98 -13.15
CA THR A 18 5.30 8.93 -11.72
C THR A 18 4.77 7.56 -11.34
N VAL A 19 4.73 7.34 -10.04
CA VAL A 19 4.20 6.12 -9.47
C VAL A 19 2.78 5.85 -9.97
N LYS A 20 2.00 6.89 -10.17
CA LYS A 20 0.63 6.76 -10.67
C LYS A 20 0.54 5.94 -11.95
N ASP A 21 1.57 5.98 -12.77
CA ASP A 21 1.56 5.28 -14.06
C ASP A 21 1.73 3.76 -13.93
N ILE A 22 2.17 3.28 -12.77
CA ILE A 22 2.46 1.86 -12.59
C ILE A 22 1.77 1.24 -11.37
N ILE A 23 0.86 1.95 -10.72
CA ILE A 23 0.19 1.40 -9.54
C ILE A 23 -0.74 0.26 -9.95
N GLU A 24 -0.87 -0.69 -9.03
CA GLU A 24 -1.80 -1.80 -9.16
C GLU A 24 -2.88 -1.65 -8.10
N PRO A 25 -4.08 -2.17 -8.34
CA PRO A 25 -5.14 -2.06 -7.35
C PRO A 25 -4.74 -2.69 -6.02
N ALA A 26 -5.13 -2.06 -4.93
CA ALA A 26 -4.88 -2.59 -3.59
C ALA A 26 -6.22 -2.96 -2.98
N LYS A 27 -6.29 -4.15 -2.41
CA LYS A 27 -7.45 -4.54 -1.62
C LYS A 27 -7.26 -4.02 -0.22
N SER A 28 -8.31 -3.50 0.38
CA SER A 28 -8.22 -2.89 1.69
C SER A 28 -9.33 -3.39 2.59
N ILE A 29 -9.16 -3.17 3.88
CA ILE A 29 -10.13 -3.54 4.89
C ILE A 29 -10.62 -2.27 5.56
N SER A 30 -11.94 -2.18 5.79
CA SER A 30 -12.52 -1.05 6.49
C SER A 30 -12.17 -1.11 7.97
N ASN A 31 -11.88 0.04 8.57
CA ASN A 31 -11.60 0.10 10.00
C ASN A 31 -12.85 -0.19 10.86
N LYS A 32 -14.00 -0.34 10.23
CA LYS A 32 -15.26 -0.59 10.95
C LYS A 32 -15.60 -2.08 11.09
N VAL A 33 -14.84 -2.96 10.44
CA VAL A 33 -15.16 -4.39 10.53
C VAL A 33 -14.60 -4.99 11.81
N SER A 34 -15.14 -6.17 12.17
CA SER A 34 -14.62 -6.91 13.32
C SER A 34 -13.36 -7.68 12.90
N VAL A 35 -12.63 -8.15 13.91
CA VAL A 35 -11.46 -9.00 13.67
C VAL A 35 -11.83 -10.23 12.86
N ARG A 36 -12.97 -10.87 13.20
CA ARG A 36 -13.40 -12.06 12.46
C ARG A 36 -13.66 -11.75 10.99
N ALA A 37 -14.35 -10.65 10.72
CA ALA A 37 -14.63 -10.26 9.33
C ALA A 37 -13.34 -9.96 8.57
N ALA A 38 -12.38 -9.31 9.23
CA ALA A 38 -11.10 -9.02 8.61
C ALA A 38 -10.33 -10.29 8.29
N LEU A 39 -10.28 -11.23 9.23
CA LEU A 39 -9.59 -12.50 9.02
C LEU A 39 -10.22 -13.30 7.88
N ASP A 40 -11.55 -13.33 7.82
CA ASP A 40 -12.25 -14.01 6.75
C ASP A 40 -11.94 -13.38 5.40
N GLN A 41 -11.90 -12.06 5.35
CA GLN A 41 -11.59 -11.34 4.13
C GLN A 41 -10.16 -11.61 3.67
N MET A 42 -9.21 -11.61 4.61
CA MET A 42 -7.81 -11.87 4.29
C MET A 42 -7.64 -13.31 3.80
N GLN A 43 -8.36 -14.24 4.39
CA GLN A 43 -8.31 -15.63 3.95
C GLN A 43 -8.85 -15.77 2.53
N ALA A 44 -9.95 -15.09 2.23
CA ALA A 44 -10.54 -15.13 0.89
C ALA A 44 -9.60 -14.53 -0.15
N GLN A 45 -8.79 -13.56 0.26
CA GLN A 45 -7.82 -12.91 -0.63
C GLN A 45 -6.47 -13.61 -0.64
N ALA A 46 -6.32 -14.64 0.18
CA ALA A 46 -5.06 -15.39 0.31
C ALA A 46 -3.89 -14.47 0.67
N THR A 47 -4.11 -13.58 1.64
CA THR A 47 -3.09 -12.63 2.08
C THR A 47 -2.92 -12.69 3.59
N ASP A 48 -1.71 -12.41 4.06
CA ASP A 48 -1.39 -12.40 5.48
C ASP A 48 -1.41 -11.01 6.09
N SER A 49 -1.51 -9.99 5.26
CA SER A 49 -1.61 -8.62 5.72
C SER A 49 -2.45 -7.81 4.74
N SER A 50 -3.01 -6.73 5.22
CA SER A 50 -3.87 -5.89 4.37
C SER A 50 -3.87 -4.46 4.91
N PRO A 51 -3.92 -3.48 4.02
CA PRO A 51 -4.08 -2.09 4.45
C PRO A 51 -5.47 -1.85 4.99
N VAL A 52 -5.56 -0.95 5.95
CA VAL A 52 -6.83 -0.55 6.56
C VAL A 52 -7.11 0.89 6.20
N ILE A 53 -8.31 1.15 5.75
CA ILE A 53 -8.73 2.51 5.40
C ILE A 53 -9.96 2.90 6.22
N ASP A 54 -10.14 4.20 6.40
CA ASP A 54 -11.35 4.70 7.01
C ASP A 54 -12.43 4.87 5.95
N GLN A 55 -13.57 5.42 6.34
CA GLN A 55 -14.69 5.56 5.41
C GLN A 55 -14.43 6.56 4.29
N CYS A 56 -13.42 7.41 4.45
CA CYS A 56 -13.01 8.35 3.40
C CYS A 56 -11.95 7.77 2.48
N GLY A 57 -11.41 6.59 2.80
CA GLY A 57 -10.36 5.97 2.01
C GLY A 57 -8.96 6.29 2.49
N GLU A 58 -8.83 7.00 3.60
CA GLU A 58 -7.52 7.34 4.13
C GLU A 58 -6.82 6.10 4.71
N LEU A 59 -5.56 5.93 4.36
CA LEU A 59 -4.77 4.80 4.86
C LEU A 59 -4.43 5.02 6.32
N LEU A 60 -4.90 4.10 7.16
CA LEU A 60 -4.68 4.17 8.61
C LEU A 60 -3.49 3.33 9.05
N GLY A 61 -3.20 2.27 8.33
CA GLY A 61 -2.12 1.36 8.69
C GLY A 61 -2.36 0.00 8.09
N ILE A 62 -1.76 -1.01 8.70
CA ILE A 62 -1.81 -2.37 8.20
C ILE A 62 -2.29 -3.32 9.29
N LEU A 63 -3.07 -4.32 8.88
CA LEU A 63 -3.42 -5.44 9.74
C LEU A 63 -2.55 -6.63 9.36
N SER A 64 -2.03 -7.33 10.36
CA SER A 64 -1.30 -8.56 10.18
C SER A 64 -2.11 -9.72 10.75
N LYS A 65 -2.31 -10.74 9.93
CA LYS A 65 -3.07 -11.92 10.35
C LYS A 65 -2.45 -12.57 11.58
N ASN A 66 -1.13 -12.73 11.56
CA ASN A 66 -0.44 -13.35 12.68
C ASN A 66 -0.57 -12.54 13.96
N LYS A 67 -0.46 -11.22 13.84
CA LYS A 67 -0.55 -10.37 15.02
C LYS A 67 -1.96 -10.38 15.60
N MET A 68 -2.98 -10.35 14.75
CA MET A 68 -4.35 -10.44 15.23
C MET A 68 -4.61 -11.76 15.94
N ASN A 69 -4.13 -12.87 15.37
CA ASN A 69 -4.33 -14.16 15.99
C ASN A 69 -3.65 -14.27 17.35
N ARG A 70 -2.46 -13.69 17.49
CA ARG A 70 -1.77 -13.70 18.76
C ARG A 70 -2.48 -12.87 19.83
N ASN A 71 -3.07 -11.76 19.40
CA ASN A 71 -3.65 -10.82 20.35
C ASN A 71 -5.10 -11.13 20.72
N VAL A 72 -5.82 -11.85 19.87
CA VAL A 72 -7.26 -12.04 20.02
C VAL A 72 -7.62 -13.36 20.67
N GLY A 73 -6.73 -14.32 20.73
CA GLY A 73 -7.03 -15.60 21.35
C GLY A 73 -7.07 -15.57 22.88
N GLY A 74 -6.92 -14.39 23.49
CA GLY A 74 -6.83 -14.28 24.91
C GLY A 74 -8.17 -14.17 25.60
N PHE A 75 -8.11 -14.21 26.92
CA PHE A 75 -9.28 -14.13 27.78
C PHE A 75 -9.98 -12.79 27.61
N GLY A 76 -11.29 -12.84 27.40
CA GLY A 76 -12.06 -11.61 27.27
C GLY A 76 -12.18 -11.04 25.88
N HIS A 77 -11.55 -11.68 24.89
CA HIS A 77 -11.61 -11.22 23.51
C HIS A 77 -12.56 -12.07 22.68
N ASP A 78 -13.47 -11.41 21.98
CA ASP A 78 -14.38 -12.09 21.06
C ASP A 78 -14.13 -11.55 19.65
N PRO A 79 -13.51 -12.33 18.77
CA PRO A 79 -13.19 -11.85 17.41
C PRO A 79 -14.41 -11.41 16.61
N LYS A 80 -15.61 -11.90 16.96
CA LYS A 80 -16.82 -11.51 16.24
C LYS A 80 -17.23 -10.08 16.50
N THR A 81 -16.88 -9.55 17.67
CA THR A 81 -17.26 -8.20 18.06
C THR A 81 -16.09 -7.25 18.24
N GLU A 82 -14.90 -7.78 18.37
CA GLU A 82 -13.72 -6.92 18.58
C GLU A 82 -13.39 -6.15 17.31
N PRO A 83 -13.32 -4.80 17.38
CA PRO A 83 -12.99 -4.02 16.20
C PRO A 83 -11.52 -4.14 15.84
N VAL A 84 -11.22 -4.02 14.54
CA VAL A 84 -9.84 -4.14 14.06
C VAL A 84 -8.98 -2.95 14.46
N GLU A 85 -9.59 -1.84 14.85
CA GLU A 85 -8.85 -0.62 15.14
C GLU A 85 -7.74 -0.81 16.18
N ALA A 86 -7.97 -1.66 17.16
CA ALA A 86 -6.98 -1.91 18.21
C ALA A 86 -5.74 -2.66 17.70
N HIS A 87 -5.84 -3.27 16.54
CA HIS A 87 -4.77 -4.10 15.98
C HIS A 87 -4.06 -3.47 14.79
N ILE A 88 -4.43 -2.25 14.42
CA ILE A 88 -3.82 -1.58 13.28
C ILE A 88 -2.39 -1.19 13.63
N GLU A 89 -1.45 -1.59 12.78
CA GLU A 89 -0.06 -1.19 12.92
C GLU A 89 0.16 0.07 12.10
N LYS A 90 0.63 1.11 12.75
CA LYS A 90 0.86 2.41 12.13
C LYS A 90 2.34 2.58 11.81
N GLY A 91 2.64 3.65 11.08
CA GLY A 91 4.03 3.95 10.75
C GLY A 91 4.58 3.19 9.57
N ASN A 92 3.73 2.56 8.80
CA ASN A 92 4.16 1.80 7.63
C ASN A 92 4.61 2.73 6.52
N ALA A 93 5.55 2.24 5.73
CA ALA A 93 6.06 3.02 4.61
C ALA A 93 5.02 3.09 3.50
N TYR A 94 4.95 4.24 2.87
CA TYR A 94 4.11 4.43 1.68
C TYR A 94 4.75 5.51 0.83
N CYS A 95 4.34 5.59 -0.43
CA CYS A 95 4.79 6.66 -1.30
C CYS A 95 3.58 7.38 -1.87
N PHE A 96 3.84 8.57 -2.41
CA PHE A 96 2.79 9.38 -3.00
C PHE A 96 2.68 9.09 -4.49
N GLU A 97 1.46 9.17 -5.01
CA GLU A 97 1.22 8.86 -6.42
C GLU A 97 1.97 9.78 -7.38
N ASP A 98 2.32 10.98 -6.93
CA ASP A 98 3.00 11.96 -7.76
C ASP A 98 4.53 11.92 -7.63
N GLN A 99 5.07 11.00 -6.84
CA GLN A 99 6.51 10.81 -6.79
C GLN A 99 6.98 10.12 -8.06
N THR A 100 8.26 10.34 -8.42
CA THR A 100 8.80 9.65 -9.58
C THR A 100 9.02 8.19 -9.25
N ILE A 101 9.02 7.36 -10.30
CA ILE A 101 9.28 5.94 -10.13
C ILE A 101 10.65 5.72 -9.51
N THR A 102 11.64 6.54 -9.93
CA THR A 102 12.99 6.43 -9.39
C THR A 102 13.01 6.71 -7.89
N GLU A 103 12.29 7.72 -7.44
CA GLU A 103 12.24 8.03 -6.02
C GLU A 103 11.62 6.89 -5.21
N ALA A 104 10.53 6.31 -5.74
CA ALA A 104 9.86 5.22 -5.06
C ALA A 104 10.76 3.99 -5.00
N GLU A 105 11.42 3.68 -6.10
CA GLU A 105 12.34 2.54 -6.15
C GLU A 105 13.46 2.71 -5.12
N GLN A 106 14.02 3.90 -5.06
CA GLN A 106 15.12 4.17 -4.13
C GLN A 106 14.65 3.98 -2.68
N MET A 107 13.46 4.47 -2.37
CA MET A 107 12.89 4.32 -1.03
C MET A 107 12.68 2.85 -0.69
N MET A 108 12.16 2.07 -1.64
CA MET A 108 11.92 0.65 -1.41
C MET A 108 13.21 -0.13 -1.21
N LEU A 109 14.23 0.19 -2.01
CA LEU A 109 15.53 -0.46 -1.88
C LEU A 109 16.18 -0.12 -0.54
N ASN A 110 16.12 1.14 -0.14
CA ASN A 110 16.71 1.57 1.14
C ASN A 110 16.01 0.93 2.33
N ALA A 111 14.69 0.76 2.23
CA ALA A 111 13.89 0.16 3.30
C ALA A 111 13.79 -1.35 3.19
N LYS A 112 14.36 -1.93 2.13
CA LYS A 112 14.31 -3.37 1.86
C LYS A 112 12.88 -3.88 1.75
N LEU A 113 12.04 -3.13 1.03
CA LEU A 113 10.64 -3.47 0.84
C LEU A 113 10.41 -3.97 -0.58
N GLY A 114 9.66 -5.06 -0.72
CA GLY A 114 9.29 -5.57 -2.03
C GLY A 114 8.05 -4.93 -2.58
N GLU A 115 7.23 -4.36 -1.71
CA GLU A 115 5.97 -3.75 -2.08
C GLU A 115 5.67 -2.62 -1.12
N VAL A 116 5.00 -1.58 -1.60
CA VAL A 116 4.63 -0.45 -0.76
C VAL A 116 3.31 0.13 -1.25
N PHE A 117 2.54 0.68 -0.31
CA PHE A 117 1.26 1.31 -0.63
C PHE A 117 1.48 2.68 -1.24
N VAL A 118 0.56 3.08 -2.10
CA VAL A 118 0.59 4.38 -2.76
C VAL A 118 -0.63 5.17 -2.34
N VAL A 119 -0.40 6.41 -1.94
CA VAL A 119 -1.47 7.29 -1.46
C VAL A 119 -1.42 8.62 -2.20
N THR A 120 -2.53 9.35 -2.13
CA THR A 120 -2.57 10.73 -2.58
C THR A 120 -1.92 11.61 -1.53
N ARG A 121 -1.79 12.90 -1.83
CA ARG A 121 -1.25 13.86 -0.85
C ARG A 121 -2.16 14.00 0.37
N GLU A 122 -3.44 13.64 0.24
CA GLU A 122 -4.37 13.58 1.36
C GLU A 122 -4.33 12.24 2.08
N LYS A 123 -3.40 11.37 1.67
CA LYS A 123 -3.21 10.05 2.27
C LYS A 123 -4.31 9.05 1.94
N LEU A 124 -5.04 9.29 0.86
CA LEU A 124 -6.04 8.32 0.39
C LEU A 124 -5.34 7.19 -0.36
N LEU A 125 -5.69 5.96 -0.01
CA LEU A 125 -5.07 4.79 -0.63
C LEU A 125 -5.54 4.66 -2.08
N VAL A 126 -4.59 4.61 -3.02
CA VAL A 126 -4.92 4.47 -4.44
C VAL A 126 -4.38 3.19 -5.05
N GLY A 127 -3.45 2.52 -4.39
CA GLY A 127 -2.94 1.26 -4.92
C GLY A 127 -1.65 0.84 -4.27
N THR A 128 -0.93 -0.05 -4.95
CA THR A 128 0.38 -0.52 -4.50
C THR A 128 1.34 -0.50 -5.67
N ILE A 129 2.63 -0.53 -5.36
CA ILE A 129 3.66 -0.77 -6.35
C ILE A 129 4.56 -1.87 -5.86
N ASN A 130 5.12 -2.62 -6.80
CA ASN A 130 5.96 -3.78 -6.51
C ASN A 130 7.32 -3.55 -7.12
N ILE A 131 8.38 -3.84 -6.34
CA ILE A 131 9.75 -3.58 -6.79
C ILE A 131 10.11 -4.37 -8.06
N GLU A 132 9.58 -5.58 -8.18
CA GLU A 132 9.83 -6.37 -9.37
C GLU A 132 9.19 -5.78 -10.61
N ALA A 133 7.99 -5.22 -10.44
CA ALA A 133 7.32 -4.56 -11.56
C ALA A 133 8.09 -3.33 -12.01
N ILE A 134 8.66 -2.59 -11.06
CA ILE A 134 9.50 -1.44 -11.37
C ILE A 134 10.73 -1.89 -12.17
N ALA A 135 11.38 -2.95 -11.71
CA ALA A 135 12.58 -3.45 -12.36
C ALA A 135 12.30 -3.88 -13.80
N ARG A 136 11.16 -4.53 -14.02
CA ARG A 136 10.80 -4.96 -15.36
C ARG A 136 10.54 -3.77 -16.29
N ARG A 137 9.95 -2.70 -15.76
CA ARG A 137 9.64 -1.52 -16.56
C ARG A 137 10.86 -0.61 -16.75
N GLY A 138 11.61 -0.46 -15.69
CA GLY A 138 12.76 0.43 -15.69
C GLY A 138 14.00 -0.17 -16.34
N GLY A 139 13.99 -1.49 -16.44
CA GLY A 139 15.09 -2.19 -17.08
C GLY A 139 15.13 -1.93 -18.56
#